data_487d11e07020d97d29422580ea469060
#
_entry.id   487d11e07020d97d29422580ea469060
#
_cell.length_a   1.000
_cell.length_b   1.000
_cell.length_c   1.000
_cell.angle_alpha   90.00
_cell.angle_beta   90.00
_cell.angle_gamma   90.00
#
_symmetry.space_group_name_H-M   'P 1'
#
loop_
_entity.id
_entity.type
_entity.pdbx_description
1 polymer ?
#
loop_
_entity_poly.entity_id
_entity_poly.type
_entity_poly.pdbx_seq_one_letter_code
_entity_poly.pdbx_strand_id
1 'polypeptide(L)'
;MHYSNSAYALWHGAGDSAIVRYGIGIYGINPSNGDLALKDEAALAPALRWETEMVKVKKLEAGDTVSYGATYTADETQWVATLPVGYADGYIRAYNKGEVLVDGVRCPIVGRICMDQCMIRLPHEFPVGTTVTLLGKDGDEEITAI
;
A
#
# COMPACT_ATOMS: atom_id res chain seq x y z
N MET A 1 -11.14 -24.67 24.73
CA MET A 1 -11.33 -24.98 23.30
C MET A 1 -11.28 -23.66 22.52
N HIS A 2 -10.69 -23.61 21.33
CA HIS A 2 -10.60 -22.40 20.51
C HIS A 2 -10.91 -22.72 19.03
N TYR A 3 -12.16 -22.61 18.63
CA TYR A 3 -12.59 -22.84 17.24
C TYR A 3 -12.88 -21.54 16.47
N SER A 4 -13.03 -20.41 17.17
CA SER A 4 -13.35 -19.13 16.55
C SER A 4 -12.15 -18.54 15.79
N ASN A 5 -12.32 -18.24 14.50
CA ASN A 5 -11.43 -17.47 13.65
C ASN A 5 -12.05 -16.10 13.33
N SER A 6 -11.43 -15.28 12.46
CA SER A 6 -11.96 -13.96 12.09
C SER A 6 -13.40 -14.05 11.57
N ALA A 7 -13.69 -14.98 10.66
CA ALA A 7 -15.03 -15.13 10.09
C ALA A 7 -16.04 -15.50 11.17
N TYR A 8 -15.79 -16.54 11.97
CA TYR A 8 -16.70 -16.95 13.02
C TYR A 8 -16.95 -15.83 14.03
N ALA A 9 -15.88 -15.12 14.46
CA ALA A 9 -15.99 -14.04 15.42
C ALA A 9 -16.84 -12.87 14.91
N LEU A 10 -16.75 -12.53 13.61
CA LEU A 10 -17.50 -11.42 13.02
C LEU A 10 -18.99 -11.71 12.84
N TRP A 11 -19.37 -12.96 12.52
CA TRP A 11 -20.78 -13.31 12.30
C TRP A 11 -21.47 -13.97 13.49
N HIS A 12 -20.71 -14.64 14.36
CA HIS A 12 -21.25 -15.42 15.48
C HIS A 12 -20.77 -14.94 16.86
N GLY A 13 -19.79 -14.02 16.91
CA GLY A 13 -19.16 -13.62 18.17
C GLY A 13 -18.15 -14.67 18.65
N ALA A 14 -17.71 -14.55 19.90
CA ALA A 14 -16.75 -15.48 20.49
C ALA A 14 -17.34 -16.88 20.71
N GLY A 15 -18.67 -16.98 20.87
CA GLY A 15 -19.35 -18.21 21.30
C GLY A 15 -18.80 -18.69 22.64
N ASP A 16 -18.63 -20.01 22.77
CA ASP A 16 -18.01 -20.65 23.94
C ASP A 16 -16.47 -20.73 23.84
N SER A 17 -15.86 -20.04 22.87
CA SER A 17 -14.40 -20.00 22.71
C SER A 17 -13.75 -19.11 23.76
N ALA A 18 -12.81 -19.66 24.50
CA ALA A 18 -11.99 -18.89 25.43
C ALA A 18 -10.94 -18.00 24.71
N ILE A 19 -10.63 -18.32 23.45
CA ILE A 19 -9.66 -17.62 22.60
C ILE A 19 -10.22 -17.49 21.20
N VAL A 20 -10.10 -16.28 20.60
CA VAL A 20 -10.41 -16.01 19.21
C VAL A 20 -9.09 -15.85 18.43
N ARG A 21 -8.96 -16.55 17.30
CA ARG A 21 -7.84 -16.38 16.36
C ARG A 21 -8.24 -15.32 15.32
N TYR A 22 -8.06 -14.04 15.69
CA TYR A 22 -8.44 -12.92 14.85
C TYR A 22 -7.26 -12.52 13.96
N GLY A 23 -7.25 -12.96 12.71
CA GLY A 23 -6.18 -12.74 11.75
C GLY A 23 -6.53 -11.65 10.72
N ILE A 24 -7.11 -12.04 9.61
CA ILE A 24 -7.38 -11.14 8.46
C ILE A 24 -8.24 -9.92 8.83
N GLY A 25 -9.10 -10.03 9.80
CA GLY A 25 -9.93 -8.92 10.29
C GLY A 25 -9.12 -7.78 10.92
N ILE A 26 -7.88 -8.02 11.40
CA ILE A 26 -7.00 -6.98 11.93
C ILE A 26 -6.57 -6.00 10.81
N TYR A 27 -6.51 -6.49 9.57
CA TYR A 27 -6.16 -5.68 8.40
C TYR A 27 -7.37 -4.97 7.78
N GLY A 28 -8.54 -5.01 8.44
CA GLY A 28 -9.76 -4.39 7.93
C GLY A 28 -10.43 -5.18 6.80
N ILE A 29 -10.02 -6.42 6.58
CA ILE A 29 -10.50 -7.24 5.45
C ILE A 29 -11.67 -8.11 5.90
N ASN A 30 -12.79 -8.02 5.18
CA ASN A 30 -13.92 -8.93 5.34
C ASN A 30 -13.54 -10.33 4.84
N PRO A 31 -13.57 -11.37 5.71
CA PRO A 31 -13.14 -12.73 5.35
C PRO A 31 -13.97 -13.40 4.25
N SER A 32 -15.16 -12.88 3.91
CA SER A 32 -16.00 -13.39 2.84
C SER A 32 -15.74 -12.75 1.47
N ASN A 33 -14.70 -11.92 1.34
CA ASN A 33 -14.43 -11.12 0.13
C ASN A 33 -15.62 -10.21 -0.28
N GLY A 34 -16.45 -9.83 0.68
CA GLY A 34 -17.64 -9.00 0.44
C GLY A 34 -18.92 -9.77 0.13
N ASP A 35 -18.89 -11.11 0.02
CA ASP A 35 -20.06 -11.93 -0.27
C ASP A 35 -21.11 -11.89 0.86
N LEU A 36 -20.66 -11.68 2.09
CA LEU A 36 -21.52 -11.56 3.27
C LEU A 36 -21.31 -10.19 3.93
N ALA A 37 -22.42 -9.48 4.13
CA ALA A 37 -22.41 -8.25 4.91
C ALA A 37 -22.03 -8.53 6.37
N LEU A 38 -21.24 -7.64 6.96
CA LEU A 38 -20.97 -7.66 8.39
C LEU A 38 -22.21 -7.22 9.16
N LYS A 39 -22.45 -7.79 10.34
CA LYS A 39 -23.55 -7.36 11.22
C LYS A 39 -23.39 -5.92 11.69
N ASP A 40 -22.16 -5.46 11.78
CA ASP A 40 -21.79 -4.10 12.13
C ASP A 40 -20.67 -3.65 11.16
N GLU A 41 -21.00 -2.79 10.20
CA GLU A 41 -20.06 -2.29 9.20
C GLU A 41 -18.92 -1.44 9.81
N ALA A 42 -19.14 -0.89 11.01
CA ALA A 42 -18.12 -0.15 11.74
C ALA A 42 -17.09 -1.07 12.44
N ALA A 43 -17.25 -2.39 12.37
CA ALA A 43 -16.47 -3.34 13.15
C ALA A 43 -15.05 -3.58 12.61
N LEU A 44 -14.74 -3.19 11.36
CA LEU A 44 -13.42 -3.43 10.76
C LEU A 44 -12.68 -2.11 10.54
N ALA A 45 -11.66 -1.87 11.37
CA ALA A 45 -10.70 -0.80 11.16
C ALA A 45 -9.32 -1.42 10.90
N PRO A 46 -8.64 -1.06 9.78
CA PRO A 46 -7.28 -1.53 9.53
C PRO A 46 -6.32 -1.10 10.66
N ALA A 47 -5.58 -2.06 11.22
CA ALA A 47 -4.56 -1.78 12.23
C ALA A 47 -3.15 -1.64 11.63
N LEU A 48 -3.00 -1.81 10.31
CA LEU A 48 -1.72 -1.70 9.61
C LEU A 48 -1.66 -0.39 8.83
N ARG A 49 -0.58 0.36 9.05
CA ARG A 49 -0.12 1.46 8.21
C ARG A 49 1.32 1.19 7.80
N TRP A 50 1.65 1.42 6.55
CA TRP A 50 2.99 1.25 6.02
C TRP A 50 3.43 2.51 5.30
N GLU A 51 4.49 3.10 5.82
CA GLU A 51 5.05 4.35 5.31
C GLU A 51 6.53 4.21 5.04
N THR A 52 7.04 5.09 4.21
CA THR A 52 8.45 5.30 3.91
C THR A 52 8.71 6.79 3.67
N GLU A 53 9.93 7.15 3.32
CA GLU A 53 10.31 8.50 2.94
C GLU A 53 11.01 8.51 1.60
N MET A 54 10.95 9.64 0.88
CA MET A 54 11.70 9.84 -0.35
C MET A 54 13.19 10.01 -0.02
N VAL A 55 14.04 9.16 -0.57
CA VAL A 55 15.52 9.27 -0.39
C VAL A 55 16.19 10.03 -1.52
N LYS A 56 15.51 10.20 -2.66
CA LYS A 56 15.96 10.96 -3.80
C LYS A 56 14.77 11.48 -4.60
N VAL A 57 14.86 12.73 -5.02
CA VAL A 57 13.92 13.35 -5.95
C VAL A 57 14.72 13.90 -7.12
N LYS A 58 14.27 13.65 -8.34
CA LYS A 58 14.92 14.17 -9.55
C LYS A 58 13.92 14.49 -10.64
N LYS A 59 14.28 15.44 -11.48
CA LYS A 59 13.59 15.74 -12.72
C LYS A 59 14.09 14.81 -13.82
N LEU A 60 13.18 14.23 -14.59
CA LEU A 60 13.46 13.48 -15.82
C LEU A 60 13.05 14.33 -17.01
N GLU A 61 13.84 14.27 -18.07
CA GLU A 61 13.47 14.83 -19.37
C GLU A 61 12.80 13.74 -20.23
N ALA A 62 12.03 14.17 -21.24
CA ALA A 62 11.43 13.23 -22.18
C ALA A 62 12.48 12.31 -22.82
N GLY A 63 12.23 11.01 -22.81
CA GLY A 63 13.15 9.98 -23.26
C GLY A 63 14.04 9.36 -22.19
N ASP A 64 14.13 9.96 -20.99
CA ASP A 64 14.83 9.35 -19.86
C ASP A 64 14.14 8.07 -19.40
N THR A 65 14.95 7.10 -18.95
CA THR A 65 14.44 5.80 -18.55
C THR A 65 14.61 5.54 -17.05
N VAL A 66 13.75 4.68 -16.50
CA VAL A 66 13.76 4.32 -15.08
C VAL A 66 13.76 2.80 -14.93
N SER A 67 14.49 2.31 -13.92
CA SER A 67 14.54 0.92 -13.47
C SER A 67 15.29 -0.03 -14.41
N TYR A 68 15.48 -1.27 -13.95
CA TYR A 68 16.14 -2.33 -14.71
C TYR A 68 15.37 -2.65 -16.00
N GLY A 69 16.13 -2.71 -17.10
CA GLY A 69 15.60 -3.00 -18.43
C GLY A 69 14.84 -1.83 -19.04
N ALA A 70 15.03 -0.59 -18.50
CA ALA A 70 14.37 0.61 -19.03
C ALA A 70 12.87 0.43 -19.28
N THR A 71 12.17 -0.23 -18.34
CA THR A 71 10.76 -0.59 -18.49
C THR A 71 9.79 0.58 -18.38
N TYR A 72 10.30 1.73 -17.98
CA TYR A 72 9.59 3.00 -18.00
C TYR A 72 10.44 4.03 -18.74
N THR A 73 9.82 4.75 -19.67
CA THR A 73 10.42 5.88 -20.38
C THR A 73 9.55 7.10 -20.12
N ALA A 74 10.15 8.20 -19.71
CA ALA A 74 9.46 9.46 -19.53
C ALA A 74 8.97 9.98 -20.90
N ASP A 75 7.69 10.24 -21.05
CA ASP A 75 7.06 10.79 -22.26
C ASP A 75 7.15 12.31 -22.31
N GLU A 76 7.32 12.94 -21.17
CA GLU A 76 7.49 14.37 -20.97
C GLU A 76 8.42 14.65 -19.79
N THR A 77 8.76 15.91 -19.61
CA THR A 77 9.50 16.36 -18.41
C THR A 77 8.65 16.13 -17.16
N GLN A 78 9.17 15.40 -16.18
CA GLN A 78 8.42 14.98 -14.98
C GLN A 78 9.33 14.82 -13.76
N TRP A 79 8.72 14.83 -12.56
CA TRP A 79 9.41 14.55 -11.32
C TRP A 79 9.26 13.09 -10.91
N VAL A 80 10.35 12.48 -10.43
CA VAL A 80 10.40 11.09 -9.96
C VAL A 80 11.11 11.03 -8.62
N ALA A 81 10.54 10.30 -7.68
CA ALA A 81 11.19 9.98 -6.41
C ALA A 81 11.63 8.52 -6.34
N THR A 82 12.71 8.27 -5.59
CA THR A 82 13.13 6.93 -5.17
C THR A 82 12.72 6.69 -3.73
N LEU A 83 12.08 5.55 -3.48
CA LEU A 83 11.68 5.06 -2.17
C LEU A 83 12.57 3.88 -1.77
N PRO A 84 13.11 3.85 -0.54
CA PRO A 84 13.96 2.77 -0.05
C PRO A 84 13.11 1.59 0.44
N VAL A 85 12.25 1.07 -0.43
CA VAL A 85 11.37 -0.07 -0.16
C VAL A 85 11.22 -0.91 -1.43
N GLY A 86 11.33 -2.22 -1.30
CA GLY A 86 11.23 -3.13 -2.41
C GLY A 86 10.70 -4.51 -2.02
N TYR A 87 10.91 -5.50 -2.88
CA TYR A 87 10.34 -6.83 -2.65
C TYR A 87 10.99 -7.58 -1.47
N ALA A 88 12.20 -7.20 -1.03
CA ALA A 88 12.82 -7.76 0.18
C ALA A 88 12.08 -7.33 1.46
N ASP A 89 11.38 -6.19 1.41
CA ASP A 89 10.58 -5.65 2.51
C ASP A 89 9.12 -6.14 2.47
N GLY A 90 8.74 -6.92 1.45
CA GLY A 90 7.38 -7.38 1.22
C GLY A 90 6.59 -6.58 0.18
N TYR A 91 7.17 -5.52 -0.39
CA TYR A 91 6.52 -4.74 -1.46
C TYR A 91 6.74 -5.44 -2.81
N ILE A 92 5.92 -6.45 -3.07
CA ILE A 92 6.12 -7.42 -4.16
C ILE A 92 5.99 -6.79 -5.55
N ARG A 93 6.66 -7.39 -6.54
CA ARG A 93 6.67 -6.91 -7.94
C ARG A 93 5.31 -6.85 -8.61
N ALA A 94 4.30 -7.57 -8.10
CA ALA A 94 2.94 -7.48 -8.61
C ALA A 94 2.34 -6.07 -8.47
N TYR A 95 2.84 -5.26 -7.53
CA TYR A 95 2.41 -3.88 -7.30
C TYR A 95 3.06 -2.84 -8.24
N ASN A 96 3.86 -3.24 -9.21
CA ASN A 96 4.55 -2.32 -10.13
C ASN A 96 3.63 -1.45 -11.01
N LYS A 97 2.31 -1.68 -10.96
CA LYS A 97 1.27 -0.84 -11.57
C LYS A 97 0.38 -0.16 -10.52
N GLY A 98 0.77 -0.24 -9.26
CA GLY A 98 0.07 0.36 -8.15
C GLY A 98 0.41 1.83 -7.98
N GLU A 99 -0.15 2.39 -6.92
CA GLU A 99 0.03 3.77 -6.51
C GLU A 99 0.41 3.83 -5.04
N VAL A 100 0.99 4.94 -4.65
CA VAL A 100 1.25 5.33 -3.27
C VAL A 100 0.64 6.70 -3.02
N LEU A 101 0.54 7.13 -1.77
CA LEU A 101 0.06 8.47 -1.43
C LEU A 101 1.22 9.37 -1.00
N VAL A 102 1.21 10.59 -1.47
CA VAL A 102 2.13 11.66 -1.10
C VAL A 102 1.31 12.92 -0.89
N ASP A 103 1.25 13.41 0.34
CA ASP A 103 0.49 14.61 0.70
C ASP A 103 -0.97 14.56 0.18
N GLY A 104 -1.63 13.41 0.38
CA GLY A 104 -3.00 13.15 -0.07
C GLY A 104 -3.17 12.94 -1.58
N VAL A 105 -2.09 12.86 -2.36
CA VAL A 105 -2.13 12.69 -3.82
C VAL A 105 -1.67 11.28 -4.22
N ARG A 106 -2.41 10.62 -5.11
CA ARG A 106 -2.03 9.32 -5.67
C ARG A 106 -0.89 9.47 -6.68
N CYS A 107 0.23 8.82 -6.37
CA CYS A 107 1.45 8.82 -7.17
C CYS A 107 1.72 7.43 -7.72
N PRO A 108 1.74 7.22 -9.05
CA PRO A 108 1.93 5.90 -9.63
C PRO A 108 3.39 5.43 -9.48
N ILE A 109 3.55 4.12 -9.29
CA ILE A 109 4.85 3.45 -9.37
C ILE A 109 5.29 3.43 -10.83
N VAL A 110 6.55 3.78 -11.08
CA VAL A 110 7.17 3.80 -12.41
C VAL A 110 8.35 2.85 -12.49
N GLY A 111 8.39 2.07 -13.55
CA GLY A 111 9.39 1.03 -13.71
C GLY A 111 9.11 -0.21 -12.85
N ARG A 112 10.16 -0.97 -12.54
CA ARG A 112 10.05 -2.21 -11.75
C ARG A 112 10.35 -1.93 -10.28
N ILE A 113 9.64 -2.60 -9.40
CA ILE A 113 10.02 -2.71 -7.99
C ILE A 113 11.27 -3.59 -7.91
N CYS A 114 12.35 -3.04 -7.35
CA CYS A 114 13.65 -3.68 -7.15
C CYS A 114 13.68 -4.39 -5.80
N MET A 115 14.86 -4.94 -5.41
CA MET A 115 15.00 -5.66 -4.16
C MET A 115 14.69 -4.77 -2.94
N ASP A 116 15.26 -3.57 -2.93
CA ASP A 116 15.30 -2.64 -1.80
C ASP A 116 14.83 -1.22 -2.15
N GLN A 117 14.30 -1.02 -3.36
CA GLN A 117 13.84 0.29 -3.81
C GLN A 117 12.79 0.19 -4.92
N CYS A 118 11.97 1.22 -5.01
CA CYS A 118 11.06 1.47 -6.13
C CYS A 118 11.01 2.97 -6.43
N MET A 119 10.46 3.32 -7.58
CA MET A 119 10.33 4.71 -8.02
C MET A 119 8.88 5.06 -8.26
N ILE A 120 8.54 6.32 -7.98
CA ILE A 120 7.21 6.88 -8.19
C ILE A 120 7.28 8.15 -9.01
N ARG A 121 6.26 8.39 -9.84
CA ARG A 121 6.07 9.69 -10.51
C ARG A 121 5.34 10.65 -9.58
N LEU A 122 5.85 11.87 -9.50
CA LEU A 122 5.31 12.93 -8.67
C LEU A 122 4.59 13.97 -9.53
N PRO A 123 3.54 14.63 -9.01
CA PRO A 123 2.86 15.72 -9.71
C PRO A 123 3.72 16.98 -9.82
N HIS A 124 4.61 17.20 -8.88
CA HIS A 124 5.59 18.30 -8.80
C HIS A 124 6.77 17.88 -7.94
N GLU A 125 7.74 18.77 -7.75
CA GLU A 125 8.87 18.54 -6.85
C GLU A 125 8.42 18.52 -5.39
N PHE A 126 8.88 17.51 -4.65
CA PHE A 126 8.77 17.41 -3.20
C PHE A 126 10.17 17.38 -2.57
N PRO A 127 10.34 17.86 -1.33
CA PRO A 127 11.59 17.71 -0.60
C PRO A 127 11.95 16.23 -0.37
N VAL A 128 13.24 15.90 -0.42
CA VAL A 128 13.75 14.62 0.11
C VAL A 128 13.38 14.52 1.58
N GLY A 129 12.98 13.32 2.04
CA GLY A 129 12.44 13.09 3.38
C GLY A 129 10.92 13.25 3.48
N THR A 130 10.21 13.63 2.40
CA THR A 130 8.75 13.65 2.39
C THR A 130 8.21 12.24 2.62
N THR A 131 7.26 12.12 3.54
CA THR A 131 6.59 10.84 3.85
C THR A 131 5.76 10.36 2.67
N VAL A 132 5.80 9.05 2.44
CA VAL A 132 5.03 8.35 1.40
C VAL A 132 4.27 7.21 2.05
N THR A 133 2.96 7.17 1.87
CA THR A 133 2.09 6.12 2.40
C THR A 133 1.90 5.02 1.35
N LEU A 134 2.37 3.82 1.66
CA LEU A 134 2.23 2.62 0.84
C LEU A 134 0.93 1.88 1.13
N LEU A 135 0.49 1.93 2.39
CA LEU A 135 -0.76 1.36 2.89
C LEU A 135 -1.28 2.22 4.03
N GLY A 136 -2.57 2.56 4.00
CA GLY A 136 -3.23 3.39 5.00
C GLY A 136 -3.73 4.71 4.45
N LYS A 137 -4.03 5.65 5.35
CA LYS A 137 -4.61 6.95 5.01
C LYS A 137 -3.54 8.04 4.93
N ASP A 138 -3.76 8.95 3.98
CA ASP A 138 -3.02 10.21 3.84
C ASP A 138 -4.01 11.29 3.37
N GLY A 139 -4.33 12.24 4.25
CA GLY A 139 -5.44 13.17 4.05
C GLY A 139 -6.78 12.45 3.91
N ASP A 140 -7.50 12.74 2.84
CA ASP A 140 -8.80 12.12 2.52
C ASP A 140 -8.67 10.84 1.67
N GLU A 141 -7.45 10.50 1.23
CA GLU A 141 -7.15 9.33 0.42
C GLU A 141 -6.73 8.13 1.28
N GLU A 142 -7.00 6.93 0.78
CA GLU A 142 -6.62 5.68 1.43
C GLU A 142 -6.17 4.62 0.42
N ILE A 143 -5.11 3.88 0.77
CA ILE A 143 -4.72 2.63 0.12
C ILE A 143 -4.99 1.51 1.11
N THR A 144 -5.91 0.61 0.76
CA THR A 144 -6.30 -0.52 1.58
C THR A 144 -5.47 -1.76 1.27
N ALA A 145 -5.55 -2.78 2.15
CA ALA A 145 -4.89 -4.09 1.96
C ALA A 145 -5.66 -5.04 1.01
N ILE A 146 -6.63 -4.52 0.27
CA ILE A 146 -7.50 -5.27 -0.66
C ILE A 146 -7.20 -4.80 -2.08
#